data_20925f9728c1d12e6e6c588284c87fc6
#
_entry.id   20925f9728c1d12e6e6c588284c87fc6
#
_cell.length_a   1.000
_cell.length_b   1.000
_cell.length_c   1.000
_cell.angle_alpha   90.00
_cell.angle_beta   90.00
_cell.angle_gamma   90.00
#
_symmetry.space_group_name_H-M   'P 1'
#
loop_
_entity.id
_entity.type
_entity.pdbx_description
1 polymer ?
#
loop_
_entity_poly.entity_id
_entity_poly.type
_entity_poly.pdbx_seq_one_letter_code
_entity_poly.pdbx_strand_id
1 'polypeptide(L)'
;MKNFKNKSVLVTGSCGTIGVKLIEHLIKGGVKKIVGLDNNESSIFFQDQQYIDTPSASFFVIDIRDHDAVSRAMKDIEIVFHTAALKHVVLCERSPDQAIKTNINGVENIISSAIENNVEKVIFTSSDKAVNPTNVMGASKLMGERLMTAANNIGKPSNTVFTSTRFGNVLGSSGSVVPIFANQIKKGGP
;
A
#
# COMPACT_ATOMS: atom_id res chain seq x y z
N MET A 1 17.72 4.56 -7.09
CA MET A 1 16.57 5.45 -6.87
C MET A 1 16.56 6.73 -7.72
N LYS A 2 17.46 6.88 -8.69
CA LYS A 2 17.50 8.05 -9.59
C LYS A 2 16.15 8.31 -10.33
N ASN A 3 15.32 7.30 -10.51
CA ASN A 3 14.08 7.38 -11.30
C ASN A 3 12.91 8.10 -10.58
N PHE A 4 13.00 8.38 -9.28
CA PHE A 4 11.93 9.04 -8.51
C PHE A 4 12.30 10.47 -8.07
N LYS A 5 13.50 10.91 -8.41
CA LYS A 5 13.96 12.26 -8.09
C LYS A 5 13.02 13.29 -8.72
N ASN A 6 12.66 14.29 -7.93
CA ASN A 6 11.71 15.36 -8.31
C ASN A 6 10.29 14.92 -8.64
N LYS A 7 9.88 13.67 -8.34
CA LYS A 7 8.52 13.17 -8.51
C LYS A 7 7.66 13.41 -7.28
N SER A 8 6.35 13.61 -7.49
CA SER A 8 5.33 13.62 -6.46
C SER A 8 4.79 12.21 -6.27
N VAL A 9 4.89 11.67 -5.07
CA VAL A 9 4.62 10.25 -4.78
C VAL A 9 3.58 10.11 -3.67
N LEU A 10 2.64 9.19 -3.86
CA LEU A 10 1.68 8.79 -2.83
C LEU A 10 1.97 7.34 -2.39
N VAL A 11 1.93 7.08 -1.09
CA VAL A 11 2.10 5.76 -0.50
C VAL A 11 0.90 5.44 0.38
N THR A 12 0.08 4.45 0.02
CA THR A 12 -0.97 3.93 0.91
C THR A 12 -0.42 2.84 1.81
N GLY A 13 -0.96 2.69 3.03
CA GLY A 13 -0.37 1.82 4.04
C GLY A 13 0.99 2.35 4.51
N SER A 14 1.09 3.68 4.62
CA SER A 14 2.33 4.41 4.90
C SER A 14 2.97 4.02 6.23
N CYS A 15 2.17 3.62 7.21
CA CYS A 15 2.61 3.17 8.53
C CYS A 15 2.95 1.68 8.60
N GLY A 16 2.68 0.91 7.54
CA GLY A 16 3.04 -0.49 7.43
C GLY A 16 4.55 -0.71 7.24
N THR A 17 5.03 -1.95 7.45
CA THR A 17 6.45 -2.31 7.33
C THR A 17 7.07 -1.89 5.99
N ILE A 18 6.34 -2.09 4.88
CA ILE A 18 6.81 -1.71 3.54
C ILE A 18 6.71 -0.19 3.36
N GLY A 19 5.57 0.41 3.75
CA GLY A 19 5.32 1.85 3.59
C GLY A 19 6.37 2.71 4.27
N VAL A 20 6.68 2.44 5.54
CA VAL A 20 7.71 3.17 6.31
C VAL A 20 9.06 3.13 5.60
N LYS A 21 9.52 1.92 5.19
CA LYS A 21 10.82 1.77 4.52
C LYS A 21 10.84 2.43 3.15
N LEU A 22 9.75 2.36 2.42
CA LEU A 22 9.63 3.01 1.12
C LEU A 22 9.73 4.53 1.26
N ILE A 23 9.01 5.13 2.22
CA ILE A 23 9.04 6.56 2.49
C ILE A 23 10.47 7.02 2.85
N GLU A 24 11.13 6.33 3.79
CA GLU A 24 12.54 6.63 4.14
C GLU A 24 13.44 6.68 2.90
N HIS A 25 13.28 5.72 2.00
CA HIS A 25 14.09 5.63 0.78
C HIS A 25 13.72 6.67 -0.26
N LEU A 26 12.44 7.02 -0.39
CA LEU A 26 11.97 8.04 -1.32
C LEU A 26 12.47 9.43 -0.91
N ILE A 27 12.40 9.78 0.38
CA ILE A 27 12.93 11.03 0.93
C ILE A 27 14.44 11.14 0.65
N LYS A 28 15.20 10.08 0.98
CA LYS A 28 16.65 10.04 0.68
C LYS A 28 16.93 10.10 -0.82
N GLY A 29 16.01 9.64 -1.65
CA GLY A 29 16.10 9.70 -3.10
C GLY A 29 15.81 11.08 -3.72
N GLY A 30 15.38 12.05 -2.93
CA GLY A 30 15.13 13.43 -3.37
C GLY A 30 13.81 13.58 -4.16
N VAL A 31 12.74 12.90 -3.74
CA VAL A 31 11.41 13.15 -4.31
C VAL A 31 10.94 14.57 -4.01
N LYS A 32 10.10 15.12 -4.88
CA LYS A 32 9.55 16.47 -4.74
C LYS A 32 8.52 16.56 -3.62
N LYS A 33 7.64 15.55 -3.52
CA LYS A 33 6.51 15.50 -2.58
C LYS A 33 6.22 14.06 -2.21
N ILE A 34 5.91 13.81 -0.96
CA ILE A 34 5.36 12.54 -0.47
C ILE A 34 4.03 12.77 0.22
N VAL A 35 3.05 11.97 -0.12
CA VAL A 35 1.78 11.87 0.58
C VAL A 35 1.66 10.44 1.13
N GLY A 36 1.60 10.28 2.44
CA GLY A 36 1.37 9.01 3.12
C GLY A 36 -0.07 8.88 3.57
N LEU A 37 -0.72 7.74 3.27
CA LEU A 37 -2.07 7.42 3.70
C LEU A 37 -2.08 6.14 4.54
N ASP A 38 -2.76 6.19 5.67
CA ASP A 38 -3.07 5.00 6.48
C ASP A 38 -4.38 5.24 7.23
N ASN A 39 -5.09 4.18 7.61
CA ASN A 39 -6.31 4.30 8.40
C ASN A 39 -6.06 4.22 9.92
N ASN A 40 -4.81 3.99 10.34
CA ASN A 40 -4.41 3.97 11.74
C ASN A 40 -3.99 5.36 12.19
N GLU A 41 -4.92 6.08 12.86
CA GLU A 41 -4.72 7.46 13.33
C GLU A 41 -3.47 7.61 14.21
N SER A 42 -3.31 6.74 15.21
CA SER A 42 -2.16 6.81 16.13
C SER A 42 -0.82 6.64 15.40
N SER A 43 -0.77 5.71 14.43
CA SER A 43 0.45 5.49 13.64
C SER A 43 0.75 6.67 12.71
N ILE A 44 -0.26 7.28 12.12
CA ILE A 44 -0.13 8.51 11.31
C ILE A 44 0.41 9.65 12.17
N PHE A 45 -0.11 9.85 13.38
CA PHE A 45 0.37 10.88 14.29
C PHE A 45 1.88 10.75 14.54
N PHE A 46 2.36 9.54 14.88
CA PHE A 46 3.79 9.34 15.11
C PHE A 46 4.63 9.46 13.83
N GLN A 47 4.09 9.04 12.69
CA GLN A 47 4.77 9.21 11.41
C GLN A 47 4.90 10.69 11.04
N ASP A 48 3.86 11.49 11.24
CA ASP A 48 3.88 12.94 10.99
C ASP A 48 4.90 13.63 11.90
N GLN A 49 4.94 13.30 13.18
CA GLN A 49 5.95 13.81 14.13
C GLN A 49 7.38 13.44 13.70
N GLN A 50 7.59 12.22 13.21
CA GLN A 50 8.92 11.78 12.73
C GLN A 50 9.43 12.62 11.56
N TYR A 51 8.54 13.13 10.73
CA TYR A 51 8.89 13.90 9.52
C TYR A 51 8.52 15.38 9.60
N ILE A 52 8.31 15.92 10.81
CA ILE A 52 7.88 17.31 11.03
C ILE A 52 8.81 18.36 10.37
N ASP A 53 10.11 18.06 10.33
CA ASP A 53 11.11 18.90 9.68
C ASP A 53 11.32 18.59 8.19
N THR A 54 10.41 17.80 7.59
CA THR A 54 10.47 17.41 6.17
C THR A 54 9.29 18.02 5.41
N PRO A 55 9.39 19.28 4.94
CA PRO A 55 8.25 19.99 4.33
C PRO A 55 7.67 19.32 3.08
N SER A 56 8.42 18.41 2.47
CA SER A 56 7.97 17.63 1.31
C SER A 56 7.12 16.42 1.66
N ALA A 57 6.98 16.06 2.94
CA ALA A 57 6.19 14.93 3.40
C ALA A 57 4.92 15.40 4.11
N SER A 58 3.80 14.73 3.84
CA SER A 58 2.52 14.98 4.50
C SER A 58 1.80 13.64 4.71
N PHE A 59 1.17 13.46 5.86
CA PHE A 59 0.51 12.22 6.24
C PHE A 59 -0.94 12.44 6.60
N PHE A 60 -1.83 11.56 6.14
CA PHE A 60 -3.27 11.72 6.33
C PHE A 60 -3.93 10.42 6.77
N VAL A 61 -4.86 10.54 7.71
CA VAL A 61 -5.74 9.44 8.11
C VAL A 61 -6.79 9.26 7.01
N ILE A 62 -6.57 8.30 6.11
CA ILE A 62 -7.48 7.97 5.02
C ILE A 62 -7.60 6.46 4.90
N ASP A 63 -8.86 5.98 4.86
CA ASP A 63 -9.17 4.60 4.52
C ASP A 63 -9.28 4.47 2.99
N ILE A 64 -8.59 3.51 2.40
CA ILE A 64 -8.62 3.27 0.95
C ILE A 64 -9.99 2.83 0.43
N ARG A 65 -10.92 2.48 1.33
CA ARG A 65 -12.32 2.18 1.00
C ARG A 65 -13.14 3.43 0.71
N ASP A 66 -12.66 4.60 1.09
CA ASP A 66 -13.25 5.91 0.79
C ASP A 66 -12.64 6.46 -0.51
N HIS A 67 -13.35 6.23 -1.63
CA HIS A 67 -12.93 6.68 -2.95
C HIS A 67 -12.66 8.18 -3.01
N ASP A 68 -13.57 9.00 -2.47
CA ASP A 68 -13.48 10.45 -2.58
C ASP A 68 -12.29 11.00 -1.80
N ALA A 69 -12.00 10.45 -0.61
CA ALA A 69 -10.82 10.83 0.16
C ALA A 69 -9.52 10.44 -0.56
N VAL A 70 -9.48 9.23 -1.14
CA VAL A 70 -8.35 8.75 -1.94
C VAL A 70 -8.13 9.62 -3.17
N SER A 71 -9.19 9.93 -3.93
CA SER A 71 -9.10 10.76 -5.13
C SER A 71 -8.60 12.16 -4.82
N ARG A 72 -9.10 12.80 -3.75
CA ARG A 72 -8.58 14.10 -3.30
C ARG A 72 -7.10 14.06 -2.92
N ALA A 73 -6.65 12.98 -2.26
CA ALA A 73 -5.25 12.82 -1.88
C ALA A 73 -4.32 12.58 -3.07
N MET A 74 -4.82 12.05 -4.18
CA MET A 74 -4.06 11.80 -5.42
C MET A 74 -3.86 13.05 -6.29
N LYS A 75 -4.41 14.18 -5.93
CA LYS A 75 -4.24 15.42 -6.71
C LYS A 75 -2.77 15.81 -6.79
N ASP A 76 -2.29 16.06 -8.01
CA ASP A 76 -0.90 16.41 -8.34
C ASP A 76 0.12 15.32 -7.95
N ILE A 77 -0.29 14.06 -7.91
CA ILE A 77 0.55 12.89 -7.70
C ILE A 77 0.91 12.26 -9.05
N GLU A 78 2.19 11.96 -9.25
CA GLU A 78 2.70 11.30 -10.45
C GLU A 78 2.82 9.79 -10.27
N ILE A 79 3.17 9.33 -9.06
CA ILE A 79 3.42 7.91 -8.80
C ILE A 79 2.70 7.46 -7.51
N VAL A 80 2.03 6.33 -7.58
CA VAL A 80 1.35 5.72 -6.42
C VAL A 80 2.00 4.37 -6.10
N PHE A 81 2.40 4.20 -4.85
CA PHE A 81 2.73 2.90 -4.27
C PHE A 81 1.58 2.45 -3.38
N HIS A 82 0.84 1.46 -3.85
CA HIS A 82 -0.28 0.91 -3.11
C HIS A 82 0.18 -0.28 -2.26
N THR A 83 0.45 0.00 -0.97
CA THR A 83 0.91 -1.03 -0.01
C THR A 83 -0.12 -1.35 1.07
N ALA A 84 -1.21 -0.59 1.16
CA ALA A 84 -2.30 -0.87 2.09
C ALA A 84 -3.01 -2.18 1.75
N ALA A 85 -3.18 -3.05 2.73
CA ALA A 85 -3.95 -4.28 2.60
C ALA A 85 -4.17 -4.97 3.95
N LEU A 86 -5.20 -5.79 4.05
CA LEU A 86 -5.29 -6.83 5.07
C LEU A 86 -4.40 -8.01 4.63
N LYS A 87 -3.42 -8.38 5.47
CA LYS A 87 -2.36 -9.36 5.13
C LYS A 87 -2.34 -10.62 6.00
N HIS A 88 -3.02 -10.62 7.13
CA HIS A 88 -3.05 -11.76 8.04
C HIS A 88 -4.06 -12.80 7.57
N VAL A 89 -3.57 -13.97 7.13
CA VAL A 89 -4.39 -15.05 6.58
C VAL A 89 -5.53 -15.41 7.53
N VAL A 90 -5.23 -15.69 8.81
CA VAL A 90 -6.24 -16.09 9.80
C VAL A 90 -7.34 -15.03 9.98
N LEU A 91 -6.99 -13.74 9.94
CA LEU A 91 -7.98 -12.66 10.08
C LEU A 91 -8.82 -12.49 8.80
N CYS A 92 -8.22 -12.67 7.63
CA CYS A 92 -8.95 -12.65 6.37
C CYS A 92 -9.93 -13.83 6.26
N GLU A 93 -9.56 -15.02 6.76
CA GLU A 93 -10.47 -16.17 6.84
C GLU A 93 -11.66 -15.90 7.78
N ARG A 94 -11.44 -15.24 8.91
CA ARG A 94 -12.50 -14.89 9.86
C ARG A 94 -13.39 -13.75 9.40
N SER A 95 -12.88 -12.86 8.56
CA SER A 95 -13.58 -11.66 8.09
C SER A 95 -13.37 -11.46 6.59
N PRO A 96 -13.85 -12.38 5.74
CA PRO A 96 -13.63 -12.34 4.30
C PRO A 96 -14.26 -11.11 3.64
N ASP A 97 -15.36 -10.60 4.16
CA ASP A 97 -16.02 -9.37 3.72
C ASP A 97 -15.10 -8.15 3.88
N GLN A 98 -14.30 -8.09 4.96
CA GLN A 98 -13.32 -7.00 5.16
C GLN A 98 -12.14 -7.15 4.20
N ALA A 99 -11.71 -8.38 3.89
CA ALA A 99 -10.69 -8.62 2.88
C ALA A 99 -11.16 -8.18 1.48
N ILE A 100 -12.41 -8.46 1.12
CA ILE A 100 -13.01 -7.97 -0.14
C ILE A 100 -13.02 -6.45 -0.18
N LYS A 101 -13.58 -5.80 0.84
CA LYS A 101 -13.69 -4.33 0.91
C LYS A 101 -12.33 -3.63 0.82
N THR A 102 -11.31 -4.18 1.48
CA THR A 102 -9.99 -3.54 1.54
C THR A 102 -9.11 -3.94 0.36
N ASN A 103 -8.96 -5.25 0.10
CA ASN A 103 -7.99 -5.76 -0.86
C ASN A 103 -8.51 -5.81 -2.30
N ILE A 104 -9.82 -5.70 -2.51
CA ILE A 104 -10.44 -5.69 -3.84
C ILE A 104 -11.05 -4.32 -4.12
N ASN A 105 -12.09 -3.90 -3.38
CA ASN A 105 -12.76 -2.61 -3.64
C ASN A 105 -11.79 -1.43 -3.38
N GLY A 106 -10.91 -1.54 -2.35
CA GLY A 106 -9.85 -0.55 -2.15
C GLY A 106 -8.89 -0.44 -3.34
N VAL A 107 -8.56 -1.57 -3.99
CA VAL A 107 -7.75 -1.56 -5.23
C VAL A 107 -8.51 -0.89 -6.39
N GLU A 108 -9.82 -1.14 -6.53
CA GLU A 108 -10.65 -0.46 -7.54
C GLU A 108 -10.68 1.06 -7.30
N ASN A 109 -10.81 1.51 -6.04
CA ASN A 109 -10.73 2.93 -5.70
C ASN A 109 -9.39 3.54 -6.08
N ILE A 110 -8.27 2.85 -5.82
CA ILE A 110 -6.94 3.30 -6.23
C ILE A 110 -6.84 3.43 -7.75
N ILE A 111 -7.34 2.45 -8.50
CA ILE A 111 -7.33 2.47 -9.97
C ILE A 111 -8.14 3.65 -10.50
N SER A 112 -9.40 3.79 -10.05
CA SER A 112 -10.31 4.87 -10.50
C SER A 112 -9.71 6.24 -10.20
N SER A 113 -9.28 6.45 -8.94
CA SER A 113 -8.66 7.71 -8.51
C SER A 113 -7.38 8.03 -9.30
N ALA A 114 -6.57 7.03 -9.62
CA ALA A 114 -5.34 7.22 -10.42
C ALA A 114 -5.66 7.65 -11.85
N ILE A 115 -6.68 7.07 -12.47
CA ILE A 115 -7.15 7.45 -13.81
C ILE A 115 -7.71 8.87 -13.79
N GLU A 116 -8.58 9.20 -12.84
CA GLU A 116 -9.20 10.53 -12.68
C GLU A 116 -8.16 11.64 -12.50
N ASN A 117 -7.07 11.35 -11.77
CA ASN A 117 -6.01 12.32 -11.48
C ASN A 117 -4.82 12.25 -12.45
N ASN A 118 -4.90 11.47 -13.53
CA ASN A 118 -3.84 11.31 -14.53
C ASN A 118 -2.49 10.90 -13.93
N VAL A 119 -2.50 10.01 -12.93
CA VAL A 119 -1.29 9.45 -12.32
C VAL A 119 -0.48 8.71 -13.39
N GLU A 120 0.84 8.93 -13.45
CA GLU A 120 1.70 8.27 -14.45
C GLU A 120 1.82 6.77 -14.21
N LYS A 121 1.98 6.37 -12.92
CA LYS A 121 2.24 4.97 -12.57
C LYS A 121 1.66 4.58 -11.22
N VAL A 122 1.05 3.41 -11.17
CA VAL A 122 0.61 2.75 -9.94
C VAL A 122 1.37 1.43 -9.77
N ILE A 123 2.01 1.25 -8.63
CA ILE A 123 2.71 0.03 -8.25
C ILE A 123 1.94 -0.63 -7.09
N PHE A 124 1.36 -1.78 -7.34
CA PHE A 124 0.61 -2.57 -6.38
C PHE A 124 1.50 -3.63 -5.72
N THR A 125 1.48 -3.71 -4.40
CA THR A 125 2.17 -4.78 -3.67
C THR A 125 1.27 -5.99 -3.52
N SER A 126 1.65 -7.07 -4.17
CA SER A 126 1.06 -8.39 -4.06
C SER A 126 1.93 -9.34 -3.22
N SER A 127 1.65 -10.62 -3.26
CA SER A 127 2.27 -11.65 -2.43
C SER A 127 2.50 -12.93 -3.23
N ASP A 128 3.48 -13.73 -2.80
CA ASP A 128 3.68 -15.12 -3.21
C ASP A 128 2.40 -15.97 -3.02
N LYS A 129 1.58 -15.63 -2.03
CA LYS A 129 0.31 -16.31 -1.73
C LYS A 129 -0.80 -16.04 -2.77
N ALA A 130 -0.57 -15.13 -3.72
CA ALA A 130 -1.41 -14.94 -4.91
C ALA A 130 -1.15 -16.01 -5.99
N VAL A 131 -0.09 -16.82 -5.84
CA VAL A 131 0.19 -17.97 -6.72
C VAL A 131 -0.58 -19.17 -6.21
N ASN A 132 -1.52 -19.70 -6.98
CA ASN A 132 -2.40 -20.80 -6.56
C ASN A 132 -3.01 -20.58 -5.15
N PRO A 133 -3.83 -19.53 -4.96
CA PRO A 133 -4.28 -19.13 -3.64
C PRO A 133 -5.19 -20.20 -3.02
N THR A 134 -4.86 -20.61 -1.81
CA THR A 134 -5.64 -21.58 -1.00
C THR A 134 -6.34 -20.90 0.18
N ASN A 135 -6.31 -19.56 0.23
CA ASN A 135 -6.90 -18.77 1.30
C ASN A 135 -7.41 -17.43 0.79
N VAL A 136 -8.32 -16.83 1.58
CA VAL A 136 -9.00 -15.56 1.25
C VAL A 136 -8.01 -14.43 0.97
N MET A 137 -6.95 -14.31 1.78
CA MET A 137 -5.95 -13.26 1.58
C MET A 137 -5.22 -13.41 0.24
N GLY A 138 -4.74 -14.62 -0.09
CA GLY A 138 -4.10 -14.91 -1.37
C GLY A 138 -5.04 -14.69 -2.56
N ALA A 139 -6.30 -15.16 -2.46
CA ALA A 139 -7.32 -14.95 -3.48
C ALA A 139 -7.61 -13.46 -3.71
N SER A 140 -7.73 -12.67 -2.63
CA SER A 140 -7.96 -11.22 -2.72
C SER A 140 -6.78 -10.50 -3.39
N LYS A 141 -5.54 -10.92 -3.11
CA LYS A 141 -4.34 -10.35 -3.75
C LYS A 141 -4.27 -10.72 -5.24
N LEU A 142 -4.60 -11.96 -5.60
CA LEU A 142 -4.70 -12.37 -7.02
C LEU A 142 -5.75 -11.53 -7.76
N MET A 143 -6.92 -11.29 -7.14
CA MET A 143 -7.95 -10.44 -7.75
C MET A 143 -7.43 -9.01 -7.95
N GLY A 144 -6.73 -8.42 -6.96
CA GLY A 144 -6.08 -7.12 -7.11
C GLY A 144 -5.09 -7.07 -8.28
N GLU A 145 -4.26 -8.12 -8.48
CA GLU A 145 -3.38 -8.21 -9.66
C GLU A 145 -4.16 -8.23 -10.98
N ARG A 146 -5.31 -8.94 -11.01
CA ARG A 146 -6.17 -9.00 -12.20
C ARG A 146 -6.80 -7.65 -12.51
N LEU A 147 -7.26 -6.92 -11.48
CA LEU A 147 -7.78 -5.57 -11.62
C LEU A 147 -6.70 -4.61 -12.16
N MET A 148 -5.48 -4.63 -11.60
CA MET A 148 -4.36 -3.84 -12.10
C MET A 148 -4.01 -4.16 -13.56
N THR A 149 -4.02 -5.43 -13.93
CA THR A 149 -3.76 -5.86 -15.32
C THR A 149 -4.88 -5.40 -16.26
N ALA A 150 -6.14 -5.57 -15.84
CA ALA A 150 -7.30 -5.14 -16.62
C ALA A 150 -7.30 -3.63 -16.85
N ALA A 151 -6.92 -2.82 -15.83
CA ALA A 151 -6.87 -1.38 -15.92
C ALA A 151 -5.93 -0.86 -17.03
N ASN A 152 -4.87 -1.58 -17.38
CA ASN A 152 -4.01 -1.24 -18.51
C ASN A 152 -4.73 -1.38 -19.88
N ASN A 153 -5.81 -2.18 -19.94
CA ASN A 153 -6.53 -2.51 -21.17
C ASN A 153 -7.87 -1.79 -21.30
N ILE A 154 -8.40 -1.24 -20.19
CA ILE A 154 -9.66 -0.49 -20.19
C ILE A 154 -9.41 0.86 -20.85
N GLY A 155 -9.88 0.97 -22.09
CA GLY A 155 -9.98 2.11 -22.97
C GLY A 155 -9.25 3.39 -22.56
N LYS A 156 -8.29 3.75 -23.33
CA LYS A 156 -7.43 4.91 -23.14
C LYS A 156 -8.20 6.22 -23.16
N PRO A 157 -8.46 6.85 -22.00
CA PRO A 157 -8.11 8.27 -21.92
C PRO A 157 -6.91 8.54 -21.02
N SER A 158 -6.49 7.64 -20.14
CA SER A 158 -5.33 7.87 -19.29
C SER A 158 -4.10 7.09 -19.75
N ASN A 159 -2.91 7.72 -19.64
CA ASN A 159 -1.62 7.06 -19.88
C ASN A 159 -1.08 6.37 -18.62
N THR A 160 -1.93 6.14 -17.61
CA THR A 160 -1.54 5.50 -16.34
C THR A 160 -1.07 4.07 -16.59
N VAL A 161 0.11 3.73 -16.08
CA VAL A 161 0.67 2.38 -16.13
C VAL A 161 0.45 1.69 -14.79
N PHE A 162 -0.26 0.57 -14.79
CA PHE A 162 -0.50 -0.25 -13.61
C PHE A 162 0.41 -1.47 -13.59
N THR A 163 1.12 -1.67 -12.48
CA THR A 163 2.05 -2.79 -12.29
C THR A 163 1.84 -3.46 -10.95
N SER A 164 2.11 -4.77 -10.88
CA SER A 164 2.06 -5.54 -9.63
C SER A 164 3.42 -6.11 -9.30
N THR A 165 3.80 -6.08 -8.01
CA THR A 165 5.02 -6.69 -7.49
C THR A 165 4.66 -7.70 -6.41
N ARG A 166 5.11 -8.95 -6.55
CA ARG A 166 4.91 -9.99 -5.54
C ARG A 166 6.05 -10.00 -4.54
N PHE A 167 5.69 -9.96 -3.26
CA PHE A 167 6.64 -10.14 -2.17
C PHE A 167 6.53 -11.57 -1.62
N GLY A 168 7.66 -12.16 -1.27
CA GLY A 168 7.73 -13.29 -0.37
C GLY A 168 7.57 -12.84 1.10
N ASN A 169 7.97 -13.70 2.04
CA ASN A 169 7.96 -13.34 3.45
C ASN A 169 9.00 -12.25 3.75
N VAL A 170 8.52 -11.10 4.22
CA VAL A 170 9.41 -9.98 4.59
C VAL A 170 9.94 -10.22 6.00
N LEU A 171 11.26 -10.44 6.09
CA LEU A 171 11.93 -10.71 7.36
C LEU A 171 11.72 -9.55 8.35
N GLY A 172 11.36 -9.89 9.60
CA GLY A 172 11.16 -8.89 10.64
C GLY A 172 9.92 -8.00 10.49
N SER A 173 9.03 -8.28 9.51
CA SER A 173 7.80 -7.51 9.37
C SER A 173 6.85 -7.70 10.55
N SER A 174 6.05 -6.67 10.86
CA SER A 174 5.07 -6.70 11.94
C SER A 174 4.13 -7.92 11.82
N GLY A 175 4.01 -8.70 12.89
CA GLY A 175 3.22 -9.92 12.95
C GLY A 175 3.78 -11.09 12.11
N SER A 176 5.03 -11.05 11.67
CA SER A 176 5.70 -12.20 11.02
C SER A 176 6.26 -13.19 12.03
N VAL A 177 6.63 -14.39 11.54
CA VAL A 177 7.07 -15.50 12.37
C VAL A 177 8.26 -15.16 13.28
N VAL A 178 9.24 -14.39 12.79
CA VAL A 178 10.46 -14.07 13.57
C VAL A 178 10.15 -13.23 14.81
N PRO A 179 9.44 -12.09 14.74
CA PRO A 179 9.02 -11.35 15.94
C PRO A 179 8.12 -12.17 16.89
N ILE A 180 7.22 -13.01 16.34
CA ILE A 180 6.36 -13.87 17.16
C ILE A 180 7.20 -14.86 17.97
N PHE A 181 8.10 -15.61 17.32
CA PHE A 181 8.95 -16.59 18.00
C PHE A 181 9.90 -15.93 19.01
N ALA A 182 10.51 -14.80 18.64
CA ALA A 182 11.35 -14.05 19.57
C ALA A 182 10.57 -13.64 20.84
N ASN A 183 9.31 -13.22 20.70
CA ASN A 183 8.45 -12.89 21.84
C ASN A 183 8.05 -14.13 22.67
N GLN A 184 7.74 -15.25 22.01
CA GLN A 184 7.43 -16.52 22.69
C GLN A 184 8.63 -17.00 23.50
N ILE A 185 9.84 -16.99 22.93
CA ILE A 185 11.08 -17.38 23.62
C ILE A 185 11.31 -16.49 24.85
N LYS A 186 11.12 -15.16 24.74
CA LYS A 186 11.25 -14.24 25.88
C LYS A 186 10.25 -14.52 27.01
N LYS A 187 9.09 -15.09 26.68
CA LYS A 187 8.03 -15.45 27.64
C LYS A 187 8.17 -16.87 28.22
N GLY A 188 9.23 -17.62 27.82
CA GLY A 188 9.50 -18.95 28.36
C GLY A 188 8.96 -20.13 27.55
N GLY A 189 8.59 -19.88 26.29
CA GLY A 189 8.23 -20.94 25.37
C GLY A 189 6.84 -20.81 24.75
N PRO A 190 6.47 -21.80 23.88
CA PRO A 190 5.24 -21.75 23.12
C PRO A 190 4.00 -21.88 23.99
#